data_a23d5760d856e795a4e2d9fe1a034440
#
_entry.id   a23d5760d856e795a4e2d9fe1a034440
#
_cell.length_a   1.000
_cell.length_b   1.000
_cell.length_c   1.000
_cell.angle_alpha   90.00
_cell.angle_beta   90.00
_cell.angle_gamma   90.00
#
_symmetry.space_group_name_H-M   'P 1'
#
loop_
_entity.id
_entity.type
_entity.pdbx_description
1 polymer ?
#
loop_
_entity_poly.entity_id
_entity_poly.type
_entity_poly.pdbx_seq_one_letter_code
_entity_poly.pdbx_strand_id
1 'polypeptide(L)'
;ILHIQFYMAIRLYRAYSPGTRSRSSLFFDEITTNRPQKSLTVGKKTCSGRNNRGVITLGDRGGGHKRKYRIIHFNRSEPNSDVGIITARVISIEYDPNRNVRIALLCYENGTKRYILCPRSLKVGMTVSSGSNAPIEIGSAMPLSSMPLGSTVHNVELTLGKGGQLARSAGAYAQLIAKEGNFVTLKLPSGEIRLVHKQCYATLGQVGNIEFANVRLGKAGRNRWLGRRPHVRGVVKNPIDHPHGGG
;
A
#
# COMPACT_ATOMS: atom_id res chain seq x y z
N ILE A 1 14.29 -1.83 -35.46
CA ILE A 1 14.69 -2.69 -34.32
C ILE A 1 14.32 -1.88 -33.08
N LEU A 2 13.13 -2.14 -32.50
CA LEU A 2 12.67 -1.55 -31.24
C LEU A 2 13.48 -2.19 -30.11
N HIS A 3 14.42 -1.45 -29.55
CA HIS A 3 15.01 -1.79 -28.25
C HIS A 3 13.92 -1.67 -27.17
N ILE A 4 13.26 -2.78 -26.87
CA ILE A 4 12.51 -2.92 -25.62
C ILE A 4 13.54 -2.95 -24.50
N GLN A 5 13.86 -1.80 -23.94
CA GLN A 5 14.56 -1.72 -22.66
C GLN A 5 13.65 -2.31 -21.60
N PHE A 6 13.88 -3.56 -21.25
CA PHE A 6 13.38 -4.13 -20.02
C PHE A 6 14.01 -3.34 -18.86
N TYR A 7 13.32 -2.34 -18.35
CA TYR A 7 13.68 -1.71 -17.09
C TYR A 7 13.54 -2.78 -15.99
N MET A 8 14.66 -3.42 -15.68
CA MET A 8 14.75 -4.24 -14.48
C MET A 8 14.61 -3.30 -13.28
N ALA A 9 13.40 -3.21 -12.70
CA ALA A 9 13.14 -2.40 -11.51
C ALA A 9 13.89 -2.91 -10.25
N ILE A 10 14.66 -3.99 -10.37
CA ILE A 10 15.40 -4.63 -9.29
C ILE A 10 16.91 -4.55 -9.53
N ARG A 11 17.60 -3.92 -8.57
CA ARG A 11 19.07 -3.89 -8.50
C ARG A 11 19.57 -5.13 -7.79
N LEU A 12 20.43 -5.90 -8.42
CA LEU A 12 21.20 -6.97 -7.81
C LEU A 12 22.53 -6.43 -7.28
N TYR A 13 22.98 -6.93 -6.12
CA TYR A 13 24.26 -6.57 -5.54
C TYR A 13 25.32 -7.59 -5.96
N ARG A 14 26.57 -7.11 -6.13
CA ARG A 14 27.71 -7.98 -6.39
C ARG A 14 27.98 -8.88 -5.17
N ALA A 15 28.38 -10.12 -5.43
CA ALA A 15 28.54 -11.18 -4.41
C ALA A 15 29.87 -11.09 -3.65
N TYR A 16 30.27 -9.91 -3.20
CA TYR A 16 31.54 -9.74 -2.48
C TYR A 16 31.54 -10.28 -1.05
N SER A 17 30.37 -10.34 -0.43
CA SER A 17 30.25 -10.80 0.96
C SER A 17 29.00 -11.66 1.13
N PRO A 18 28.90 -12.49 2.19
CA PRO A 18 27.70 -13.27 2.48
C PRO A 18 26.44 -12.43 2.52
N GLY A 19 26.51 -11.19 3.04
CA GLY A 19 25.37 -10.28 3.14
C GLY A 19 24.91 -9.65 1.83
N THR A 20 25.77 -9.64 0.79
CA THR A 20 25.48 -9.07 -0.53
C THR A 20 25.18 -10.14 -1.58
N ARG A 21 25.64 -11.38 -1.37
CA ARG A 21 25.49 -12.50 -2.33
C ARG A 21 24.07 -12.70 -2.84
N SER A 22 23.07 -12.67 -1.97
CA SER A 22 21.67 -12.92 -2.31
C SER A 22 20.79 -11.66 -2.15
N ARG A 23 21.42 -10.49 -2.00
CA ARG A 23 20.69 -9.25 -1.75
C ARG A 23 20.20 -8.64 -3.05
N SER A 24 18.95 -8.19 -3.03
CA SER A 24 18.43 -7.28 -4.05
C SER A 24 17.73 -6.07 -3.43
N SER A 25 17.55 -5.02 -4.21
CA SER A 25 16.76 -3.84 -3.83
C SER A 25 16.03 -3.30 -5.04
N LEU A 26 14.98 -2.55 -4.81
CA LEU A 26 14.32 -1.80 -5.86
C LEU A 26 15.18 -0.62 -6.30
N PHE A 27 15.06 -0.21 -7.54
CA PHE A 27 15.42 1.12 -7.99
C PHE A 27 14.37 2.11 -7.46
N PHE A 28 14.81 3.34 -7.25
CA PHE A 28 13.96 4.42 -6.73
C PHE A 28 13.75 5.52 -7.77
N ASP A 29 13.85 5.19 -9.05
CA ASP A 29 13.78 6.14 -10.17
C ASP A 29 12.41 6.84 -10.26
N GLU A 30 11.36 6.19 -9.78
CA GLU A 30 10.01 6.76 -9.71
C GLU A 30 9.86 7.82 -8.62
N ILE A 31 10.79 7.86 -7.64
CA ILE A 31 10.69 8.76 -6.49
C ILE A 31 11.27 10.12 -6.87
N THR A 32 10.43 11.13 -6.77
CA THR A 32 10.80 12.51 -7.13
C THR A 32 11.32 13.30 -5.94
N THR A 33 10.90 12.95 -4.71
CA THR A 33 11.24 13.71 -3.50
C THR A 33 11.53 12.78 -2.33
N ASN A 34 12.62 13.04 -1.60
CA ASN A 34 12.99 12.30 -0.39
C ASN A 34 12.42 12.92 0.90
N ARG A 35 11.91 14.14 0.82
CA ARG A 35 11.37 14.86 1.99
C ARG A 35 9.84 14.78 1.98
N PRO A 36 9.22 14.18 3.03
CA PRO A 36 7.77 14.13 3.12
C PRO A 36 7.19 15.50 3.51
N GLN A 37 5.95 15.73 3.13
CA GLN A 37 5.17 16.90 3.57
C GLN A 37 4.99 16.87 5.09
N LYS A 38 5.55 17.87 5.79
CA LYS A 38 5.58 17.88 7.28
C LYS A 38 4.18 17.82 7.90
N SER A 39 3.22 18.58 7.37
CA SER A 39 1.83 18.64 7.86
C SER A 39 1.09 17.29 7.77
N LEU A 40 1.49 16.41 6.86
CA LEU A 40 0.90 15.08 6.64
C LEU A 40 1.70 13.95 7.30
N THR A 41 2.65 14.26 8.19
CA THR A 41 3.47 13.26 8.87
C THR A 41 3.31 13.32 10.37
N VAL A 42 3.12 12.15 11.00
CA VAL A 42 2.99 12.01 12.46
C VAL A 42 4.07 11.05 12.97
N GLY A 43 4.56 11.31 14.18
CA GLY A 43 5.47 10.41 14.88
C GLY A 43 4.80 9.06 15.14
N LYS A 44 5.47 7.96 14.79
CA LYS A 44 4.96 6.62 15.06
C LYS A 44 5.70 5.99 16.24
N LYS A 45 4.98 5.68 17.32
CA LYS A 45 5.48 4.82 18.40
C LYS A 45 5.41 3.36 17.95
N THR A 46 6.44 2.59 18.28
CA THR A 46 6.47 1.14 18.02
C THR A 46 6.11 0.40 19.30
N CYS A 47 5.05 -0.39 19.26
CA CYS A 47 4.60 -1.16 20.42
C CYS A 47 5.37 -2.47 20.63
N SER A 48 6.31 -2.82 19.74
CA SER A 48 7.14 -4.04 19.81
C SER A 48 6.32 -5.32 20.07
N GLY A 49 5.15 -5.42 19.46
CA GLY A 49 4.24 -6.57 19.59
C GLY A 49 3.42 -6.63 20.87
N ARG A 50 3.38 -5.54 21.64
CA ARG A 50 2.62 -5.42 22.89
C ARG A 50 1.30 -4.69 22.67
N ASN A 51 0.27 -5.08 23.41
CA ASN A 51 -1.02 -4.41 23.44
C ASN A 51 -1.01 -3.19 24.42
N ASN A 52 -2.18 -2.57 24.66
CA ASN A 52 -2.36 -1.48 25.59
C ASN A 52 -2.09 -1.86 27.06
N ARG A 53 -2.18 -3.15 27.42
CA ARG A 53 -1.87 -3.70 28.77
C ARG A 53 -0.40 -4.09 28.90
N GLY A 54 0.45 -3.90 27.91
CA GLY A 54 1.85 -4.30 27.91
C GLY A 54 2.10 -5.78 27.66
N VAL A 55 1.06 -6.59 27.44
CA VAL A 55 1.15 -8.03 27.18
C VAL A 55 1.56 -8.26 25.73
N ILE A 56 2.46 -9.21 25.50
CA ILE A 56 2.93 -9.58 24.16
C ILE A 56 1.81 -10.35 23.45
N THR A 57 1.20 -9.73 22.42
CA THR A 57 0.19 -10.36 21.56
C THR A 57 0.76 -10.82 20.23
N LEU A 58 1.90 -10.28 19.83
CA LEU A 58 2.63 -10.67 18.63
C LEU A 58 4.11 -10.80 18.97
N GLY A 59 4.60 -12.04 19.05
CA GLY A 59 6.00 -12.35 19.33
C GLY A 59 6.97 -11.86 18.27
N ASP A 60 8.25 -11.83 18.62
CA ASP A 60 9.37 -11.59 17.71
C ASP A 60 9.31 -10.24 16.96
N ARG A 61 8.81 -9.20 17.63
CA ARG A 61 8.75 -7.82 17.13
C ARG A 61 9.56 -6.89 18.02
N GLY A 62 10.21 -5.91 17.39
CA GLY A 62 10.93 -4.84 18.08
C GLY A 62 12.31 -4.52 17.49
N GLY A 63 12.93 -3.44 17.97
CA GLY A 63 14.27 -3.02 17.58
C GLY A 63 14.43 -2.55 16.13
N GLY A 64 13.34 -2.18 15.46
CA GLY A 64 13.38 -1.64 14.11
C GLY A 64 13.73 -0.15 14.08
N HIS A 65 14.11 0.35 12.89
CA HIS A 65 14.37 1.76 12.67
C HIS A 65 13.12 2.61 12.95
N LYS A 66 13.31 3.77 13.61
CA LYS A 66 12.21 4.73 13.90
C LYS A 66 11.57 5.21 12.59
N ARG A 67 10.25 5.22 12.51
CA ARG A 67 9.49 5.60 11.32
C ARG A 67 8.52 6.73 11.64
N LYS A 68 8.34 7.63 10.66
CA LYS A 68 7.21 8.57 10.66
C LYS A 68 6.07 7.96 9.88
N TYR A 69 4.85 8.11 10.36
CA TYR A 69 3.65 7.71 9.65
C TYR A 69 3.20 8.82 8.71
N ARG A 70 2.79 8.47 7.48
CA ARG A 70 2.17 9.36 6.51
C ARG A 70 0.67 9.19 6.58
N ILE A 71 -0.05 10.29 6.71
CA ILE A 71 -1.51 10.27 6.70
C ILE A 71 -1.97 10.10 5.27
N ILE A 72 -2.50 8.92 4.95
CA ILE A 72 -3.00 8.60 3.62
C ILE A 72 -4.50 8.83 3.57
N HIS A 73 -4.95 9.45 2.51
CA HIS A 73 -6.35 9.71 2.24
C HIS A 73 -6.99 8.48 1.59
N PHE A 74 -7.50 7.57 2.43
CA PHE A 74 -8.16 6.35 1.97
C PHE A 74 -9.62 6.58 1.60
N ASN A 75 -10.27 7.57 2.22
CA ASN A 75 -11.64 7.95 1.90
C ASN A 75 -11.64 9.10 0.89
N ARG A 76 -11.84 8.79 -0.38
CA ARG A 76 -11.90 9.78 -1.45
C ARG A 76 -13.34 10.14 -1.84
N SER A 77 -14.33 9.61 -1.11
CA SER A 77 -15.71 10.06 -1.17
C SER A 77 -15.84 11.27 -0.26
N GLU A 78 -16.01 12.47 -0.78
CA GLU A 78 -16.38 13.63 0.02
C GLU A 78 -17.90 13.81 -0.06
N PRO A 79 -18.61 13.60 1.08
CA PRO A 79 -20.08 13.62 1.08
C PRO A 79 -20.69 15.01 0.86
N ASN A 80 -19.90 16.08 0.97
CA ASN A 80 -20.40 17.47 0.96
C ASN A 80 -20.02 18.26 -0.31
N SER A 81 -19.56 17.60 -1.37
CA SER A 81 -19.33 18.32 -2.61
C SER A 81 -20.59 18.26 -3.47
N ASP A 82 -21.38 19.31 -3.46
CA ASP A 82 -22.35 19.62 -4.51
C ASP A 82 -21.69 19.74 -5.90
N VAL A 83 -20.36 19.79 -5.91
CA VAL A 83 -19.50 19.77 -7.09
C VAL A 83 -19.21 18.33 -7.46
N GLY A 84 -19.86 17.81 -8.49
CA GLY A 84 -19.87 16.39 -8.88
C GLY A 84 -18.51 15.73 -9.15
N ILE A 85 -17.42 16.48 -9.36
CA ILE A 85 -16.06 15.96 -9.63
C ILE A 85 -15.05 16.84 -8.93
N ILE A 86 -14.19 16.21 -8.12
CA ILE A 86 -13.06 16.85 -7.46
C ILE A 86 -11.78 16.45 -8.19
N THR A 87 -11.05 17.42 -8.70
CA THR A 87 -9.77 17.21 -9.39
C THR A 87 -8.58 17.57 -8.50
N ALA A 88 -7.51 16.84 -8.66
CA ALA A 88 -6.24 17.10 -7.98
C ALA A 88 -5.07 16.76 -8.89
N ARG A 89 -3.99 17.57 -8.81
CA ARG A 89 -2.76 17.35 -9.58
C ARG A 89 -1.72 16.61 -8.74
N VAL A 90 -1.02 15.65 -9.34
CA VAL A 90 0.10 14.94 -8.72
C VAL A 90 1.33 15.85 -8.67
N ILE A 91 1.82 16.19 -7.48
CA ILE A 91 3.02 17.02 -7.27
C ILE A 91 4.27 16.16 -7.21
N SER A 92 4.23 15.08 -6.42
CA SER A 92 5.40 14.23 -6.18
C SER A 92 5.00 12.78 -5.93
N ILE A 93 5.93 11.87 -6.20
CA ILE A 93 5.87 10.46 -5.82
C ILE A 93 6.93 10.24 -4.75
N GLU A 94 6.55 9.64 -3.61
CA GLU A 94 7.39 9.55 -2.43
C GLU A 94 7.46 8.12 -1.88
N TYR A 95 8.53 7.87 -1.12
CA TYR A 95 8.73 6.63 -0.37
C TYR A 95 8.00 6.69 0.98
N ASP A 96 7.26 5.64 1.33
CA ASP A 96 6.69 5.46 2.67
C ASP A 96 7.32 4.24 3.36
N PRO A 97 8.00 4.41 4.53
CA PRO A 97 8.59 3.29 5.27
C PRO A 97 7.57 2.37 5.95
N ASN A 98 6.29 2.75 5.98
CA ASN A 98 5.24 1.98 6.66
C ASN A 98 4.52 1.00 5.73
N ARG A 99 4.72 1.15 4.43
CA ARG A 99 4.08 0.31 3.39
C ARG A 99 5.05 -0.03 2.27
N ASN A 100 4.71 -1.03 1.51
CA ASN A 100 5.49 -1.47 0.35
C ASN A 100 5.13 -0.72 -0.95
N VAL A 101 4.10 0.11 -0.91
CA VAL A 101 3.62 0.94 -2.02
C VAL A 101 4.26 2.31 -1.97
N ARG A 102 4.52 2.93 -3.13
CA ARG A 102 4.82 4.36 -3.24
C ARG A 102 3.55 5.16 -2.94
N ILE A 103 3.72 6.38 -2.49
CA ILE A 103 2.63 7.32 -2.25
C ILE A 103 2.76 8.50 -3.17
N ALA A 104 1.65 9.04 -3.64
CA ALA A 104 1.60 10.25 -4.45
C ALA A 104 1.02 11.40 -3.63
N LEU A 105 1.68 12.55 -3.67
CA LEU A 105 1.20 13.79 -3.07
C LEU A 105 0.33 14.49 -4.09
N LEU A 106 -0.94 14.69 -3.76
CA LEU A 106 -1.91 15.42 -4.54
C LEU A 106 -2.04 16.87 -4.03
N CYS A 107 -2.24 17.81 -4.95
CA CYS A 107 -2.67 19.16 -4.66
C CYS A 107 -4.05 19.38 -5.28
N TYR A 108 -4.99 19.75 -4.47
CA TYR A 108 -6.34 20.13 -4.88
C TYR A 108 -6.38 21.59 -5.28
N GLU A 109 -7.40 22.01 -6.00
CA GLU A 109 -7.59 23.41 -6.45
C GLU A 109 -7.66 24.40 -5.28
N ASN A 110 -8.22 23.97 -4.16
CA ASN A 110 -8.27 24.76 -2.91
C ASN A 110 -6.92 24.85 -2.17
N GLY A 111 -5.81 24.38 -2.77
CA GLY A 111 -4.48 24.36 -2.17
C GLY A 111 -4.25 23.26 -1.12
N THR A 112 -5.25 22.48 -0.76
CA THR A 112 -5.06 21.37 0.17
C THR A 112 -4.20 20.28 -0.43
N LYS A 113 -3.35 19.65 0.40
CA LYS A 113 -2.48 18.55 -0.02
C LYS A 113 -2.89 17.28 0.69
N ARG A 114 -2.95 16.16 -0.03
CA ARG A 114 -3.26 14.84 0.54
C ARG A 114 -2.41 13.76 -0.11
N TYR A 115 -2.05 12.72 0.65
CA TYR A 115 -1.39 11.54 0.11
C TYR A 115 -2.40 10.48 -0.33
N ILE A 116 -2.14 9.85 -1.47
CA ILE A 116 -2.84 8.65 -1.93
C ILE A 116 -1.84 7.51 -2.17
N LEU A 117 -2.33 6.27 -2.29
CA LEU A 117 -1.54 5.18 -2.83
C LEU A 117 -1.25 5.48 -4.30
N CYS A 118 0.01 5.30 -4.72
CA CYS A 118 0.40 5.54 -6.11
C CYS A 118 -0.03 4.34 -6.98
N PRO A 119 -0.96 4.52 -7.93
CA PRO A 119 -1.28 3.49 -8.91
C PRO A 119 -0.11 3.29 -9.88
N ARG A 120 -0.07 2.12 -10.51
CA ARG A 120 0.84 1.83 -11.61
C ARG A 120 0.61 2.85 -12.74
N SER A 121 1.69 3.32 -13.35
CA SER A 121 1.68 4.29 -14.46
C SER A 121 1.29 5.73 -14.10
N LEU A 122 0.99 6.04 -12.84
CA LEU A 122 0.78 7.42 -12.42
C LEU A 122 2.11 8.18 -12.44
N LYS A 123 2.13 9.37 -13.06
CA LYS A 123 3.32 10.23 -13.16
C LYS A 123 3.05 11.59 -12.52
N VAL A 124 4.12 12.29 -12.17
CA VAL A 124 4.04 13.68 -11.72
C VAL A 124 3.46 14.56 -12.83
N GLY A 125 2.59 15.49 -12.46
CA GLY A 125 1.90 16.39 -13.39
C GLY A 125 0.54 15.89 -13.87
N MET A 126 0.25 14.58 -13.76
CA MET A 126 -1.06 14.03 -14.10
C MET A 126 -2.14 14.53 -13.13
N THR A 127 -3.36 14.64 -13.63
CA THR A 127 -4.56 14.92 -12.85
C THR A 127 -5.22 13.63 -12.40
N VAL A 128 -5.82 13.65 -11.22
CA VAL A 128 -6.55 12.54 -10.64
C VAL A 128 -7.89 13.05 -10.14
N SER A 129 -8.97 12.39 -10.53
CA SER A 129 -10.33 12.83 -10.23
C SER A 129 -10.99 11.93 -9.18
N SER A 130 -11.96 12.49 -8.46
CA SER A 130 -12.82 11.72 -7.56
C SER A 130 -14.26 12.23 -7.63
N GLY A 131 -15.23 11.32 -7.59
CA GLY A 131 -16.65 11.62 -7.69
C GLY A 131 -17.41 10.56 -8.47
N SER A 132 -18.74 10.62 -8.44
CA SER A 132 -19.61 9.67 -9.15
C SER A 132 -19.48 9.72 -10.66
N ASN A 133 -19.19 10.91 -11.21
CA ASN A 133 -19.07 11.19 -12.63
C ASN A 133 -17.61 11.40 -13.06
N ALA A 134 -16.64 10.96 -12.26
CA ALA A 134 -15.22 11.09 -12.57
C ALA A 134 -14.87 10.33 -13.87
N PRO A 135 -13.90 10.83 -14.67
CA PRO A 135 -13.46 10.12 -15.87
C PRO A 135 -12.83 8.76 -15.53
N ILE A 136 -13.02 7.81 -16.46
CA ILE A 136 -12.52 6.43 -16.31
C ILE A 136 -11.01 6.41 -16.65
N GLU A 137 -10.20 6.97 -15.76
CA GLU A 137 -8.76 7.08 -15.89
C GLU A 137 -8.06 6.43 -14.70
N ILE A 138 -6.78 6.06 -14.88
CA ILE A 138 -5.98 5.45 -13.81
C ILE A 138 -5.82 6.43 -12.65
N GLY A 139 -6.19 5.99 -11.46
CA GLY A 139 -6.14 6.81 -10.25
C GLY A 139 -7.45 7.54 -9.92
N SER A 140 -8.41 7.58 -10.82
CA SER A 140 -9.75 8.11 -10.53
C SER A 140 -10.47 7.26 -9.50
N ALA A 141 -11.10 7.92 -8.53
CA ALA A 141 -11.89 7.26 -7.49
C ALA A 141 -13.38 7.52 -7.73
N MET A 142 -14.17 6.45 -7.78
CA MET A 142 -15.60 6.52 -8.02
C MET A 142 -16.33 5.37 -7.34
N PRO A 143 -17.66 5.46 -7.19
CA PRO A 143 -18.47 4.31 -6.73
C PRO A 143 -18.31 3.13 -7.69
N LEU A 144 -18.37 1.92 -7.15
CA LEU A 144 -18.29 0.69 -7.94
C LEU A 144 -19.41 0.59 -9.00
N SER A 145 -20.56 1.23 -8.76
CA SER A 145 -21.65 1.33 -9.73
C SER A 145 -21.23 1.98 -11.05
N SER A 146 -20.41 3.03 -11.00
CA SER A 146 -19.95 3.81 -12.16
C SER A 146 -18.79 3.15 -12.93
N MET A 147 -18.10 2.17 -12.32
CA MET A 147 -16.95 1.51 -12.95
C MET A 147 -17.37 0.50 -14.01
N PRO A 148 -16.66 0.37 -15.16
CA PRO A 148 -16.97 -0.66 -16.16
C PRO A 148 -16.69 -2.07 -15.63
N LEU A 149 -17.42 -3.07 -16.16
CA LEU A 149 -17.14 -4.48 -15.91
C LEU A 149 -15.76 -4.86 -16.43
N GLY A 150 -15.10 -5.79 -15.76
CA GLY A 150 -13.76 -6.23 -16.12
C GLY A 150 -12.64 -5.31 -15.67
N SER A 151 -12.94 -4.08 -15.18
CA SER A 151 -11.93 -3.12 -14.73
C SER A 151 -11.14 -3.64 -13.54
N THR A 152 -9.85 -3.26 -13.49
CA THR A 152 -9.00 -3.47 -12.32
C THR A 152 -9.13 -2.29 -11.37
N VAL A 153 -9.32 -2.58 -10.09
CA VAL A 153 -9.53 -1.58 -9.05
C VAL A 153 -8.67 -1.86 -7.83
N HIS A 154 -8.36 -0.83 -7.07
CA HIS A 154 -7.65 -0.95 -5.80
C HIS A 154 -8.24 0.01 -4.76
N ASN A 155 -7.74 -0.06 -3.53
CA ASN A 155 -8.23 0.78 -2.42
C ASN A 155 -9.75 0.73 -2.27
N VAL A 156 -10.32 -0.49 -2.31
CA VAL A 156 -11.77 -0.70 -2.30
C VAL A 156 -12.32 -0.58 -0.89
N GLU A 157 -13.43 0.13 -0.74
CA GLU A 157 -14.18 0.19 0.52
C GLU A 157 -14.99 -1.09 0.74
N LEU A 158 -15.14 -1.46 2.02
CA LEU A 158 -16.06 -2.52 2.46
C LEU A 158 -17.35 -1.94 3.05
N THR A 159 -17.23 -0.84 3.77
CA THR A 159 -18.32 -0.12 4.42
C THR A 159 -18.34 1.29 3.87
N LEU A 160 -19.51 1.78 3.53
CA LEU A 160 -19.71 3.13 2.98
C LEU A 160 -19.06 4.20 3.86
N GLY A 161 -18.28 5.09 3.25
CA GLY A 161 -17.64 6.22 3.90
C GLY A 161 -16.47 5.89 4.86
N LYS A 162 -16.15 4.62 5.08
CA LYS A 162 -15.05 4.21 5.97
C LYS A 162 -13.66 4.33 5.32
N GLY A 163 -13.62 4.49 4.02
CA GLY A 163 -12.39 4.52 3.24
C GLY A 163 -11.91 3.13 2.80
N GLY A 164 -11.03 3.10 1.83
CA GLY A 164 -10.55 1.87 1.21
C GLY A 164 -9.82 0.94 2.18
N GLN A 165 -10.16 -0.33 2.14
CA GLN A 165 -9.62 -1.39 3.00
C GLN A 165 -8.97 -2.53 2.21
N LEU A 166 -9.51 -2.88 1.04
CA LEU A 166 -9.04 -3.99 0.21
C LEU A 166 -8.06 -3.53 -0.86
N ALA A 167 -7.20 -4.43 -1.33
CA ALA A 167 -6.25 -4.24 -2.43
C ALA A 167 -5.38 -2.98 -2.29
N ARG A 168 -4.63 -2.86 -1.17
CA ARG A 168 -3.77 -1.70 -0.86
C ARG A 168 -2.28 -2.00 -0.89
N SER A 169 -1.89 -3.25 -1.02
CA SER A 169 -0.47 -3.66 -1.07
C SER A 169 0.13 -3.43 -2.45
N ALA A 170 1.47 -3.39 -2.54
CA ALA A 170 2.20 -3.26 -3.80
C ALA A 170 1.77 -4.34 -4.80
N GLY A 171 1.46 -3.93 -6.03
CA GLY A 171 1.00 -4.82 -7.08
C GLY A 171 -0.41 -5.39 -6.91
N ALA A 172 -1.10 -5.11 -5.81
CA ALA A 172 -2.44 -5.64 -5.58
C ALA A 172 -3.49 -4.93 -6.46
N TYR A 173 -4.48 -5.69 -6.87
CA TYR A 173 -5.70 -5.20 -7.53
C TYR A 173 -6.84 -6.17 -7.26
N ALA A 174 -8.06 -5.70 -7.33
CA ALA A 174 -9.26 -6.50 -7.42
C ALA A 174 -9.86 -6.32 -8.82
N GLN A 175 -10.56 -7.32 -9.32
CA GLN A 175 -11.23 -7.28 -10.61
C GLN A 175 -12.75 -7.24 -10.41
N LEU A 176 -13.42 -6.33 -11.08
CA LEU A 176 -14.86 -6.21 -11.09
C LEU A 176 -15.43 -7.21 -12.08
N ILE A 177 -16.15 -8.24 -11.57
CA ILE A 177 -16.69 -9.33 -12.40
C ILE A 177 -18.13 -9.06 -12.83
N ALA A 178 -19.01 -8.74 -11.88
CA ALA A 178 -20.43 -8.58 -12.13
C ALA A 178 -21.03 -7.47 -11.25
N LYS A 179 -22.17 -6.95 -11.68
CA LYS A 179 -22.99 -6.00 -10.94
C LYS A 179 -24.43 -6.53 -10.89
N GLU A 180 -24.91 -6.80 -9.69
CA GLU A 180 -26.24 -7.40 -9.51
C GLU A 180 -26.99 -6.66 -8.39
N GLY A 181 -28.09 -6.05 -8.73
CA GLY A 181 -28.93 -5.30 -7.80
C GLY A 181 -28.17 -4.22 -7.05
N ASN A 182 -28.02 -4.36 -5.73
CA ASN A 182 -27.31 -3.43 -4.87
C ASN A 182 -25.84 -3.82 -4.59
N PHE A 183 -25.38 -4.93 -5.15
CA PHE A 183 -24.04 -5.46 -4.90
C PHE A 183 -23.21 -5.56 -6.18
N VAL A 184 -21.92 -5.55 -5.99
CA VAL A 184 -20.91 -5.75 -7.03
C VAL A 184 -20.02 -6.90 -6.61
N THR A 185 -19.78 -7.82 -7.54
CA THR A 185 -18.93 -9.00 -7.35
C THR A 185 -17.49 -8.64 -7.70
N LEU A 186 -16.62 -8.74 -6.72
CA LEU A 186 -15.18 -8.48 -6.87
C LEU A 186 -14.37 -9.75 -6.65
N LYS A 187 -13.41 -10.01 -7.55
CA LYS A 187 -12.34 -11.00 -7.34
C LYS A 187 -11.16 -10.30 -6.68
N LEU A 188 -10.85 -10.72 -5.47
CA LEU A 188 -9.76 -10.17 -4.65
C LEU A 188 -8.38 -10.74 -5.05
N PRO A 189 -7.28 -10.10 -4.63
CA PRO A 189 -5.92 -10.61 -4.87
C PRO A 189 -5.67 -12.03 -4.31
N SER A 190 -6.41 -12.41 -3.26
CA SER A 190 -6.37 -13.77 -2.68
C SER A 190 -7.02 -14.85 -3.55
N GLY A 191 -7.74 -14.46 -4.61
CA GLY A 191 -8.60 -15.35 -5.40
C GLY A 191 -10.04 -15.44 -4.90
N GLU A 192 -10.33 -14.97 -3.68
CA GLU A 192 -11.68 -14.92 -3.10
C GLU A 192 -12.60 -14.02 -3.93
N ILE A 193 -13.84 -14.49 -4.14
CA ILE A 193 -14.91 -13.71 -4.75
C ILE A 193 -15.77 -13.15 -3.62
N ARG A 194 -15.97 -11.83 -3.63
CA ARG A 194 -16.71 -11.14 -2.56
C ARG A 194 -17.71 -10.15 -3.11
N LEU A 195 -18.88 -10.09 -2.48
CA LEU A 195 -19.91 -9.10 -2.74
C LEU A 195 -19.62 -7.83 -1.91
N VAL A 196 -19.66 -6.67 -2.56
CA VAL A 196 -19.50 -5.35 -1.95
C VAL A 196 -20.63 -4.45 -2.42
N HIS A 197 -21.11 -3.56 -1.58
CA HIS A 197 -22.19 -2.64 -1.92
C HIS A 197 -21.78 -1.72 -3.08
N LYS A 198 -22.69 -1.51 -4.06
CA LYS A 198 -22.40 -0.76 -5.30
C LYS A 198 -22.00 0.70 -5.10
N GLN A 199 -22.38 1.32 -3.99
CA GLN A 199 -22.00 2.70 -3.63
C GLN A 199 -20.63 2.81 -2.97
N CYS A 200 -20.01 1.68 -2.57
CA CYS A 200 -18.63 1.71 -2.04
C CYS A 200 -17.67 2.25 -3.09
N TYR A 201 -16.77 3.12 -2.63
CA TYR A 201 -15.76 3.73 -3.50
C TYR A 201 -14.57 2.79 -3.72
N ALA A 202 -14.01 2.88 -4.89
CA ALA A 202 -12.74 2.25 -5.24
C ALA A 202 -11.94 3.18 -6.15
N THR A 203 -10.66 2.88 -6.35
CA THR A 203 -9.79 3.63 -7.27
C THR A 203 -9.45 2.75 -8.46
N LEU A 204 -9.57 3.29 -9.68
CA LEU A 204 -9.23 2.58 -10.92
C LEU A 204 -7.73 2.32 -11.05
N GLY A 205 -7.40 1.15 -11.56
CA GLY A 205 -6.04 0.69 -11.83
C GLY A 205 -5.47 -0.23 -10.76
N GLN A 206 -4.25 -0.71 -11.01
CA GLN A 206 -3.46 -1.56 -10.13
C GLN A 206 -2.55 -0.70 -9.25
N VAL A 207 -2.28 -1.12 -8.03
CA VAL A 207 -1.29 -0.48 -7.16
C VAL A 207 0.11 -0.63 -7.74
N GLY A 208 0.91 0.42 -7.68
CA GLY A 208 2.29 0.45 -8.20
C GLY A 208 3.26 -0.42 -7.39
N ASN A 209 4.56 -0.35 -7.77
CA ASN A 209 5.67 -1.06 -7.13
C ASN A 209 5.52 -2.60 -7.13
N ILE A 210 5.10 -3.18 -8.25
CA ILE A 210 4.81 -4.61 -8.41
C ILE A 210 6.02 -5.47 -8.06
N GLU A 211 7.22 -5.04 -8.44
CA GLU A 211 8.47 -5.76 -8.24
C GLU A 211 8.90 -5.90 -6.77
N PHE A 212 8.18 -5.27 -5.84
CA PHE A 212 8.49 -5.37 -4.41
C PHE A 212 8.48 -6.82 -3.90
N ALA A 213 7.60 -7.67 -4.44
CA ALA A 213 7.50 -9.09 -4.07
C ALA A 213 8.78 -9.88 -4.40
N ASN A 214 9.52 -9.46 -5.41
CA ASN A 214 10.71 -10.13 -5.91
C ASN A 214 12.01 -9.73 -5.18
N VAL A 215 11.92 -8.77 -4.22
CA VAL A 215 13.08 -8.28 -3.46
C VAL A 215 13.54 -9.27 -2.42
N ARG A 216 14.83 -9.64 -2.48
CA ARG A 216 15.49 -10.51 -1.50
C ARG A 216 16.23 -9.67 -0.46
N LEU A 217 16.01 -9.98 0.82
CA LEU A 217 16.63 -9.25 1.93
C LEU A 217 18.13 -9.53 2.07
N GLY A 218 18.57 -10.75 1.76
CA GLY A 218 19.96 -11.18 1.66
C GLY A 218 20.68 -11.44 2.98
N LYS A 219 20.26 -10.84 4.11
CA LYS A 219 20.88 -11.05 5.43
C LYS A 219 19.90 -10.89 6.58
N ALA A 220 20.15 -11.60 7.68
CA ALA A 220 19.34 -11.55 8.90
C ALA A 220 19.30 -10.14 9.54
N GLY A 221 20.40 -9.39 9.49
CA GLY A 221 20.46 -8.03 10.01
C GLY A 221 19.47 -7.07 9.36
N ARG A 222 19.11 -7.28 8.07
CA ARG A 222 18.09 -6.47 7.40
C ARG A 222 16.69 -6.71 7.98
N ASN A 223 16.37 -7.96 8.36
CA ASN A 223 15.14 -8.27 9.09
C ASN A 223 15.10 -7.55 10.45
N ARG A 224 16.25 -7.49 11.15
CA ARG A 224 16.36 -6.76 12.41
C ARG A 224 16.08 -5.26 12.24
N TRP A 225 16.59 -4.62 11.19
CA TRP A 225 16.29 -3.22 10.88
C TRP A 225 14.83 -2.97 10.58
N LEU A 226 14.13 -3.97 10.01
CA LEU A 226 12.69 -3.91 9.76
C LEU A 226 11.83 -4.17 11.01
N GLY A 227 12.47 -4.48 12.16
CA GLY A 227 11.78 -4.73 13.42
C GLY A 227 11.34 -6.19 13.61
N ARG A 228 11.87 -7.11 12.82
CA ARG A 228 11.64 -8.56 12.98
C ARG A 228 12.79 -9.18 13.75
N ARG A 229 12.48 -9.83 14.87
CA ARG A 229 13.45 -10.60 15.67
C ARG A 229 13.44 -12.06 15.23
N PRO A 230 14.51 -12.83 15.54
CA PRO A 230 14.50 -14.26 15.32
C PRO A 230 13.33 -14.93 16.05
N HIS A 231 12.69 -15.88 15.39
CA HIS A 231 11.64 -16.68 15.99
C HIS A 231 12.25 -17.88 16.71
N VAL A 232 11.99 -18.00 18.02
CA VAL A 232 12.46 -19.10 18.84
C VAL A 232 11.34 -20.12 18.98
N ARG A 233 11.62 -21.38 18.63
CA ARG A 233 10.65 -22.48 18.74
C ARG A 233 10.30 -22.76 20.21
N GLY A 234 9.07 -23.20 20.47
CA GLY A 234 8.60 -23.52 21.82
C GLY A 234 9.44 -24.58 22.54
N VAL A 235 9.89 -25.60 21.80
CA VAL A 235 10.72 -26.73 22.33
C VAL A 235 12.03 -26.28 22.99
N VAL A 236 12.64 -25.19 22.52
CA VAL A 236 13.91 -24.66 23.08
C VAL A 236 13.70 -23.63 24.19
N LYS A 237 12.47 -23.45 24.63
CA LYS A 237 12.12 -22.58 25.75
C LYS A 237 12.01 -23.40 27.06
N ASN A 238 11.98 -22.67 28.18
CA ASN A 238 11.70 -23.28 29.48
C ASN A 238 10.21 -23.62 29.60
N PRO A 239 9.85 -24.59 30.52
CA PRO A 239 8.45 -24.98 30.73
C PRO A 239 7.52 -23.81 31.08
N ILE A 240 8.04 -22.81 31.81
CA ILE A 240 7.28 -21.61 32.19
C ILE A 240 6.97 -20.70 31.00
N ASP A 241 7.79 -20.73 29.94
CA ASP A 241 7.68 -19.82 28.80
C ASP A 241 6.86 -20.38 27.65
N HIS A 242 6.70 -21.70 27.59
CA HIS A 242 5.96 -22.35 26.52
C HIS A 242 5.53 -23.78 26.92
N PRO A 243 4.32 -24.25 26.55
CA PRO A 243 3.86 -25.61 26.83
C PRO A 243 4.78 -26.72 26.32
N HIS A 244 5.52 -26.50 25.24
CA HIS A 244 6.51 -27.45 24.70
C HIS A 244 7.92 -27.25 25.27
N GLY A 245 8.09 -26.42 26.27
CA GLY A 245 9.38 -26.17 26.90
C GLY A 245 9.83 -27.34 27.79
N GLY A 246 11.16 -27.41 28.04
CA GLY A 246 11.76 -28.39 28.95
C GLY A 246 12.05 -29.74 28.32
N GLY A 247 12.01 -29.85 27.02
CA GLY A 247 12.35 -31.06 26.25
C GLY A 247 13.74 -31.02 25.63
#